data_ccb8dcfb27abcff78655f6f39ebc4b74
#
_entry.id   ccb8dcfb27abcff78655f6f39ebc4b74
#
_cell.length_a   1.000
_cell.length_b   1.000
_cell.length_c   1.000
_cell.angle_alpha   90.00
_cell.angle_beta   90.00
_cell.angle_gamma   90.00
#
_symmetry.space_group_name_H-M   'P 1'
#
loop_
_entity.id
_entity.type
_entity.pdbx_description
1 polymer ?
#
loop_
_entity_poly.entity_id
_entity_poly.type
_entity_poly.pdbx_seq_one_letter_code
_entity_poly.pdbx_strand_id
1 'polypeptide(L)'
;MDKNGAAQKLIAIFGHMDFIGLLHSILVETSKYIIIILFAIYTWHCFSVFVGNNTEKKDKVYRRQNKIMYTIHFICTAVLFLNSLDVTILGLYLAQLALLIFVNKAYIYVYENASKMVLNNMLMLLMIGFVMIGRLNREHLIRQMIFAAAICLIGLFIPLLIEHFSYFDRFGLVYAVIGILMLALVFVIGKTIYGAKNWIVIGGFAMQPSEFVKIIYVFFVAAWLSKSTQWKDVIKVAVLAGVHVLILVAEKDLGAALIYYITFLSILYVASRNIGYLGLGLFGGSAAAVVAYHLFTHVQTRVTAWRDPWGTINDAGYQVAQSLFAIGTGGWFGMGLGEGMPNKIPVAETDFIFSAISEELGAFFAICLILVEISCFIMFVNIALKIKRRFYKLTSLGLAMEYVFQVFLTIGGVTKFIPSTGVTLPLVSYGGSSVISTIILFCIIQGMYVLNCKEEESLETQQETDASKRRVRKR
;
A
#
# COMPACT_ATOMS: atom_id res chain seq x y z
N MET A 1 -53.77 14.92 20.16
CA MET A 1 -52.52 14.80 19.39
C MET A 1 -52.80 15.33 17.99
N ASP A 2 -52.24 16.48 17.71
CA ASP A 2 -52.54 17.24 16.50
C ASP A 2 -51.86 16.64 15.26
N LYS A 3 -52.61 15.78 14.53
CA LYS A 3 -52.14 15.18 13.26
C LYS A 3 -51.93 16.23 12.16
N ASN A 4 -52.58 17.39 12.27
CA ASN A 4 -52.44 18.48 11.29
C ASN A 4 -51.12 19.25 11.46
N GLY A 5 -50.61 19.40 12.68
CA GLY A 5 -49.34 20.06 12.92
C GLY A 5 -48.11 19.27 12.43
N ALA A 6 -48.17 17.93 12.47
CA ALA A 6 -47.10 17.08 11.94
C ALA A 6 -47.13 17.07 10.39
N ALA A 7 -48.31 17.04 9.77
CA ALA A 7 -48.44 17.12 8.32
C ALA A 7 -48.00 18.49 7.77
N GLN A 8 -48.35 19.59 8.45
CA GLN A 8 -47.90 20.94 8.07
C GLN A 8 -46.40 21.14 8.24
N LYS A 9 -45.76 20.56 9.29
CA LYS A 9 -44.30 20.54 9.42
C LYS A 9 -43.62 19.72 8.32
N LEU A 10 -44.17 18.55 7.96
CA LEU A 10 -43.70 17.77 6.82
C LEU A 10 -43.84 18.53 5.50
N ILE A 11 -44.99 19.16 5.23
CA ILE A 11 -45.20 19.98 4.01
C ILE A 11 -44.26 21.21 4.01
N ALA A 12 -43.94 21.83 5.16
CA ALA A 12 -42.96 22.93 5.24
C ALA A 12 -41.51 22.44 4.99
N ILE A 13 -41.17 21.23 5.40
CA ILE A 13 -39.85 20.61 5.15
C ILE A 13 -39.73 20.17 3.70
N PHE A 14 -40.79 19.53 3.12
CA PHE A 14 -40.75 18.99 1.77
C PHE A 14 -41.20 20.00 0.69
N GLY A 15 -41.94 21.02 1.04
CA GLY A 15 -42.42 22.03 0.09
C GLY A 15 -41.37 23.03 -0.42
N HIS A 16 -40.18 23.06 0.19
CA HIS A 16 -39.01 23.85 -0.24
C HIS A 16 -37.87 23.02 -0.86
N MET A 17 -37.97 21.71 -0.86
CA MET A 17 -37.00 20.84 -1.56
C MET A 17 -37.51 20.54 -2.97
N ASP A 18 -36.82 21.02 -4.00
CA ASP A 18 -37.01 20.53 -5.37
C ASP A 18 -36.94 19.01 -5.36
N PHE A 19 -37.90 18.37 -6.04
CA PHE A 19 -37.94 16.88 -6.20
C PHE A 19 -36.60 16.32 -6.65
N ILE A 20 -35.87 17.06 -7.50
CA ILE A 20 -34.53 16.73 -7.97
C ILE A 20 -33.51 16.75 -6.81
N GLY A 21 -33.57 17.76 -5.93
CA GLY A 21 -32.69 17.84 -4.77
C GLY A 21 -32.93 16.71 -3.75
N LEU A 22 -34.22 16.36 -3.55
CA LEU A 22 -34.57 15.22 -2.69
C LEU A 22 -34.05 13.88 -3.27
N LEU A 23 -34.27 13.66 -4.56
CA LEU A 23 -33.79 12.45 -5.24
C LEU A 23 -32.24 12.36 -5.19
N HIS A 24 -31.57 13.48 -5.42
CA HIS A 24 -30.10 13.56 -5.30
C HIS A 24 -29.63 13.17 -3.89
N SER A 25 -30.21 13.77 -2.85
CA SER A 25 -29.87 13.47 -1.46
C SER A 25 -30.10 12.00 -1.10
N ILE A 26 -31.23 11.41 -1.53
CA ILE A 26 -31.53 9.99 -1.33
C ILE A 26 -30.50 9.10 -2.04
N LEU A 27 -30.14 9.42 -3.28
CA LEU A 27 -29.16 8.64 -4.03
C LEU A 27 -27.77 8.68 -3.39
N VAL A 28 -27.30 9.85 -2.98
CA VAL A 28 -26.01 10.02 -2.30
C VAL A 28 -26.01 9.28 -0.97
N GLU A 29 -27.03 9.47 -0.14
CA GLU A 29 -27.14 8.82 1.16
C GLU A 29 -27.25 7.29 1.05
N THR A 30 -28.01 6.77 0.10
CA THR A 30 -28.13 5.33 -0.11
C THR A 30 -26.86 4.71 -0.65
N SER A 31 -26.13 5.45 -1.51
CA SER A 31 -24.92 4.96 -2.16
C SER A 31 -23.82 4.59 -1.14
N LYS A 32 -23.67 5.33 -0.05
CA LYS A 32 -22.65 5.03 0.98
C LYS A 32 -22.84 3.66 1.60
N TYR A 33 -24.09 3.27 1.91
CA TYR A 33 -24.37 1.94 2.46
C TYR A 33 -24.09 0.83 1.43
N ILE A 34 -24.45 1.07 0.16
CA ILE A 34 -24.17 0.11 -0.92
C ILE A 34 -22.65 -0.08 -1.09
N ILE A 35 -21.87 1.01 -1.10
CA ILE A 35 -20.42 0.98 -1.22
C ILE A 35 -19.81 0.19 -0.04
N ILE A 36 -20.24 0.45 1.19
CA ILE A 36 -19.76 -0.23 2.39
C ILE A 36 -20.05 -1.73 2.32
N ILE A 37 -21.29 -2.11 1.98
CA ILE A 37 -21.69 -3.52 1.88
C ILE A 37 -20.88 -4.23 0.79
N LEU A 38 -20.77 -3.64 -0.39
CA LEU A 38 -19.98 -4.22 -1.48
C LEU A 38 -18.51 -4.38 -1.10
N PHE A 39 -17.93 -3.39 -0.42
CA PHE A 39 -16.54 -3.47 0.02
C PHE A 39 -16.35 -4.49 1.14
N ALA A 40 -17.29 -4.63 2.06
CA ALA A 40 -17.28 -5.70 3.06
C ALA A 40 -17.35 -7.10 2.41
N ILE A 41 -18.18 -7.28 1.38
CA ILE A 41 -18.24 -8.53 0.61
C ILE A 41 -16.91 -8.77 -0.13
N TYR A 42 -16.30 -7.74 -0.71
CA TYR A 42 -14.99 -7.85 -1.34
C TYR A 42 -13.94 -8.31 -0.32
N THR A 43 -13.90 -7.67 0.84
CA THR A 43 -12.99 -8.00 1.95
C THR A 43 -13.19 -9.45 2.43
N TRP A 44 -14.45 -9.88 2.61
CA TRP A 44 -14.76 -11.29 2.91
C TRP A 44 -14.18 -12.25 1.85
N HIS A 45 -14.28 -11.89 0.58
CA HIS A 45 -13.71 -12.70 -0.51
C HIS A 45 -12.19 -12.78 -0.44
N CYS A 46 -11.49 -11.73 0.03
CA CYS A 46 -10.04 -11.78 0.22
C CYS A 46 -9.62 -12.88 1.21
N PHE A 47 -10.38 -13.08 2.27
CA PHE A 47 -10.06 -14.11 3.29
C PHE A 47 -10.63 -15.49 2.93
N SER A 48 -11.78 -15.56 2.24
CA SER A 48 -12.39 -16.83 1.85
C SER A 48 -11.51 -17.67 0.91
N VAL A 49 -10.62 -17.03 0.16
CA VAL A 49 -9.66 -17.70 -0.73
C VAL A 49 -8.62 -18.52 0.03
N PHE A 50 -8.30 -18.16 1.27
CA PHE A 50 -7.35 -18.90 2.10
C PHE A 50 -7.96 -20.20 2.67
N VAL A 51 -9.28 -20.32 2.66
CA VAL A 51 -10.01 -21.46 3.19
C VAL A 51 -10.36 -22.40 2.04
N GLY A 52 -9.69 -23.55 1.94
CA GLY A 52 -9.97 -24.60 0.94
C GLY A 52 -9.07 -24.55 -0.31
N ASN A 53 -8.98 -25.69 -0.98
CA ASN A 53 -8.04 -25.90 -2.11
C ASN A 53 -8.71 -26.00 -3.48
N ASN A 54 -10.04 -25.80 -3.58
CA ASN A 54 -10.76 -25.95 -4.86
C ASN A 54 -10.49 -24.74 -5.77
N THR A 55 -9.72 -24.95 -6.82
CA THR A 55 -9.31 -23.92 -7.80
C THR A 55 -10.50 -23.29 -8.53
N GLU A 56 -11.51 -24.08 -8.89
CA GLU A 56 -12.71 -23.56 -9.58
C GLU A 56 -13.51 -22.61 -8.70
N LYS A 57 -13.64 -22.93 -7.40
CA LYS A 57 -14.29 -22.04 -6.42
C LYS A 57 -13.51 -20.73 -6.26
N LYS A 58 -12.17 -20.80 -6.19
CA LYS A 58 -11.32 -19.61 -6.10
C LYS A 58 -11.46 -18.73 -7.34
N ASP A 59 -11.51 -19.28 -8.52
CA ASP A 59 -11.71 -18.52 -9.76
C ASP A 59 -13.07 -17.82 -9.83
N LYS A 60 -14.13 -18.43 -9.29
CA LYS A 60 -15.43 -17.78 -9.15
C LYS A 60 -15.36 -16.59 -8.18
N VAL A 61 -14.61 -16.72 -7.09
CA VAL A 61 -14.37 -15.64 -6.12
C VAL A 61 -13.62 -14.48 -6.77
N TYR A 62 -12.52 -14.74 -7.48
CA TYR A 62 -11.75 -13.71 -8.17
C TYR A 62 -12.56 -12.94 -9.20
N ARG A 63 -13.42 -13.63 -9.97
CA ARG A 63 -14.33 -12.97 -10.91
C ARG A 63 -15.38 -12.11 -10.20
N ARG A 64 -15.86 -12.52 -9.01
CA ARG A 64 -16.77 -11.70 -8.18
C ARG A 64 -16.06 -10.47 -7.63
N GLN A 65 -14.81 -10.62 -7.14
CA GLN A 65 -13.99 -9.48 -6.68
C GLN A 65 -13.89 -8.40 -7.77
N ASN A 66 -13.54 -8.77 -9.01
CA ASN A 66 -13.47 -7.83 -10.12
C ASN A 66 -14.80 -7.14 -10.41
N LYS A 67 -15.92 -7.88 -10.40
CA LYS A 67 -17.25 -7.29 -10.58
C LYS A 67 -17.56 -6.28 -9.48
N ILE A 68 -17.32 -6.62 -8.22
CA ILE A 68 -17.54 -5.74 -7.08
C ILE A 68 -16.69 -4.47 -7.20
N MET A 69 -15.41 -4.60 -7.53
CA MET A 69 -14.50 -3.47 -7.73
C MET A 69 -15.03 -2.50 -8.78
N TYR A 70 -15.41 -2.99 -9.97
CA TYR A 70 -15.95 -2.13 -11.04
C TYR A 70 -17.31 -1.53 -10.66
N THR A 71 -18.14 -2.24 -9.89
CA THR A 71 -19.41 -1.71 -9.40
C THR A 71 -19.21 -0.58 -8.39
N ILE A 72 -18.28 -0.75 -7.42
CA ILE A 72 -17.91 0.30 -6.47
C ILE A 72 -17.38 1.52 -7.23
N HIS A 73 -16.47 1.32 -8.18
CA HIS A 73 -15.90 2.39 -9.00
C HIS A 73 -16.99 3.19 -9.74
N PHE A 74 -17.93 2.50 -10.36
CA PHE A 74 -19.06 3.13 -11.03
C PHE A 74 -19.92 3.95 -10.06
N ILE A 75 -20.30 3.37 -8.90
CA ILE A 75 -21.14 4.06 -7.92
C ILE A 75 -20.42 5.30 -7.36
N CYS A 76 -19.14 5.18 -6.97
CA CYS A 76 -18.36 6.30 -6.49
C CYS A 76 -18.29 7.43 -7.54
N THR A 77 -18.05 7.09 -8.80
CA THR A 77 -18.00 8.08 -9.87
C THR A 77 -19.35 8.73 -10.12
N ALA A 78 -20.43 7.94 -10.09
CA ALA A 78 -21.78 8.46 -10.25
C ALA A 78 -22.13 9.48 -9.14
N VAL A 79 -21.77 9.19 -7.90
CA VAL A 79 -21.95 10.12 -6.77
C VAL A 79 -21.13 11.39 -6.97
N LEU A 80 -19.84 11.29 -7.31
CA LEU A 80 -19.00 12.46 -7.55
C LEU A 80 -19.49 13.31 -8.74
N PHE A 81 -20.02 12.65 -9.78
CA PHE A 81 -20.62 13.33 -10.90
C PHE A 81 -21.92 14.06 -10.50
N LEU A 82 -22.79 13.40 -9.75
CA LEU A 82 -24.04 14.00 -9.27
C LEU A 82 -23.78 15.21 -8.37
N ASN A 83 -22.74 15.16 -7.52
CA ASN A 83 -22.39 16.26 -6.62
C ASN A 83 -21.82 17.49 -7.35
N SER A 84 -21.14 17.30 -8.48
CA SER A 84 -20.45 18.40 -9.19
C SER A 84 -21.03 18.76 -10.54
N LEU A 85 -21.78 17.84 -11.19
CA LEU A 85 -22.27 17.90 -12.57
C LEU A 85 -21.16 18.17 -13.61
N ASP A 86 -19.91 17.80 -13.28
CA ASP A 86 -18.75 18.03 -14.14
C ASP A 86 -18.49 16.81 -15.05
N VAL A 87 -18.72 17.00 -16.34
CA VAL A 87 -18.56 15.96 -17.36
C VAL A 87 -17.13 15.42 -17.44
N THR A 88 -16.12 16.19 -17.00
CA THR A 88 -14.71 15.72 -16.99
C THR A 88 -14.49 14.53 -16.07
N ILE A 89 -15.31 14.38 -15.02
CA ILE A 89 -15.28 13.21 -14.12
C ILE A 89 -15.60 11.93 -14.89
N LEU A 90 -16.55 11.97 -15.84
CA LEU A 90 -16.88 10.80 -16.66
C LEU A 90 -15.73 10.41 -17.60
N GLY A 91 -15.04 11.40 -18.15
CA GLY A 91 -13.85 11.16 -18.98
C GLY A 91 -12.71 10.52 -18.18
N LEU A 92 -12.46 11.01 -16.96
CA LEU A 92 -11.46 10.44 -16.05
C LEU A 92 -11.86 9.03 -15.60
N TYR A 93 -13.14 8.79 -15.33
CA TYR A 93 -13.66 7.45 -15.03
C TYR A 93 -13.39 6.45 -16.15
N LEU A 94 -13.70 6.81 -17.38
CA LEU A 94 -13.46 5.93 -18.53
C LEU A 94 -11.98 5.61 -18.69
N ALA A 95 -11.10 6.59 -18.48
CA ALA A 95 -9.65 6.39 -18.52
C ALA A 95 -9.17 5.45 -17.38
N GLN A 96 -9.66 5.63 -16.15
CA GLN A 96 -9.37 4.75 -15.02
C GLN A 96 -9.88 3.33 -15.27
N LEU A 97 -11.12 3.20 -15.73
CA LEU A 97 -11.75 1.90 -16.02
C LEU A 97 -10.97 1.16 -17.12
N ALA A 98 -10.58 1.86 -18.19
CA ALA A 98 -9.76 1.30 -19.25
C ALA A 98 -8.41 0.82 -18.73
N LEU A 99 -7.74 1.60 -17.88
CA LEU A 99 -6.47 1.21 -17.26
C LEU A 99 -6.62 -0.04 -16.39
N LEU A 100 -7.61 -0.07 -15.49
CA LEU A 100 -7.85 -1.20 -14.59
C LEU A 100 -8.18 -2.49 -15.37
N ILE A 101 -9.03 -2.40 -16.39
CA ILE A 101 -9.38 -3.55 -17.24
C ILE A 101 -8.16 -4.01 -18.05
N PHE A 102 -7.42 -3.06 -18.62
CA PHE A 102 -6.23 -3.36 -19.41
C PHE A 102 -5.19 -4.12 -18.58
N VAL A 103 -4.83 -3.59 -17.40
CA VAL A 103 -3.84 -4.20 -16.51
C VAL A 103 -4.30 -5.60 -16.08
N ASN A 104 -5.56 -5.74 -15.68
CA ASN A 104 -6.12 -7.03 -15.27
C ASN A 104 -6.02 -8.08 -16.38
N LYS A 105 -6.45 -7.72 -17.59
CA LYS A 105 -6.43 -8.64 -18.73
C LYS A 105 -5.03 -8.90 -19.25
N ALA A 106 -4.17 -7.88 -19.33
CA ALA A 106 -2.81 -8.03 -19.79
C ALA A 106 -1.99 -8.99 -18.91
N TYR A 107 -2.10 -8.84 -17.59
CA TYR A 107 -1.43 -9.76 -16.66
C TYR A 107 -1.91 -11.20 -16.80
N ILE A 108 -3.22 -11.43 -16.87
CA ILE A 108 -3.78 -12.79 -16.99
C ILE A 108 -3.45 -13.41 -18.36
N TYR A 109 -3.38 -12.58 -19.42
CA TYR A 109 -3.02 -13.05 -20.76
C TYR A 109 -1.54 -13.41 -20.88
N VAL A 110 -0.64 -12.61 -20.30
CA VAL A 110 0.81 -12.83 -20.38
C VAL A 110 1.27 -13.93 -19.40
N TYR A 111 0.62 -14.02 -18.24
CA TYR A 111 1.00 -14.97 -17.17
C TYR A 111 -0.20 -15.81 -16.75
N GLU A 112 -0.31 -17.01 -17.32
CA GLU A 112 -1.40 -17.97 -17.00
C GLU A 112 -1.44 -18.29 -15.50
N ASN A 113 -0.27 -18.42 -14.87
CA ASN A 113 -0.09 -18.76 -13.46
C ASN A 113 0.01 -17.51 -12.54
N ALA A 114 -0.40 -16.32 -12.98
CA ALA A 114 -0.38 -15.15 -12.12
C ALA A 114 -1.34 -15.27 -10.94
N SER A 115 -0.94 -14.74 -9.76
CA SER A 115 -1.81 -14.68 -8.60
C SER A 115 -2.91 -13.66 -8.81
N LYS A 116 -4.12 -14.13 -9.14
CA LYS A 116 -5.30 -13.28 -9.38
C LYS A 116 -5.67 -12.45 -8.15
N MET A 117 -5.41 -12.97 -6.94
CA MET A 117 -5.69 -12.23 -5.70
C MET A 117 -4.75 -11.04 -5.51
N VAL A 118 -3.45 -11.23 -5.71
CA VAL A 118 -2.46 -10.13 -5.64
C VAL A 118 -2.83 -9.02 -6.63
N LEU A 119 -3.19 -9.42 -7.86
CA LEU A 119 -3.59 -8.48 -8.91
C LEU A 119 -4.89 -7.74 -8.55
N ASN A 120 -5.94 -8.45 -8.13
CA ASN A 120 -7.23 -7.85 -7.79
C ASN A 120 -7.10 -6.86 -6.63
N ASN A 121 -6.34 -7.20 -5.59
CA ASN A 121 -6.13 -6.31 -4.45
C ASN A 121 -5.32 -5.07 -4.83
N MET A 122 -4.26 -5.23 -5.64
CA MET A 122 -3.51 -4.09 -6.19
C MET A 122 -4.43 -3.12 -6.94
N LEU A 123 -5.28 -3.65 -7.83
CA LEU A 123 -6.20 -2.83 -8.61
C LEU A 123 -7.31 -2.20 -7.76
N MET A 124 -7.81 -2.91 -6.73
CA MET A 124 -8.80 -2.38 -5.80
C MET A 124 -8.25 -1.20 -5.00
N LEU A 125 -7.05 -1.32 -4.46
CA LEU A 125 -6.39 -0.25 -3.70
C LEU A 125 -6.08 0.96 -4.60
N LEU A 126 -5.59 0.74 -5.82
CA LEU A 126 -5.39 1.80 -6.81
C LEU A 126 -6.71 2.51 -7.16
N MET A 127 -7.79 1.76 -7.35
CA MET A 127 -9.11 2.31 -7.64
C MET A 127 -9.62 3.20 -6.50
N ILE A 128 -9.49 2.74 -5.24
CA ILE A 128 -9.85 3.56 -4.06
C ILE A 128 -9.00 4.82 -4.03
N GLY A 129 -7.70 4.71 -4.26
CA GLY A 129 -6.78 5.84 -4.36
C GLY A 129 -7.23 6.84 -5.45
N PHE A 130 -7.53 6.37 -6.65
CA PHE A 130 -7.99 7.24 -7.74
C PHE A 130 -9.28 7.97 -7.41
N VAL A 131 -10.26 7.30 -6.81
CA VAL A 131 -11.53 7.91 -6.39
C VAL A 131 -11.27 9.02 -5.36
N MET A 132 -10.51 8.72 -4.30
CA MET A 132 -10.28 9.66 -3.21
C MET A 132 -9.37 10.82 -3.61
N ILE A 133 -8.30 10.56 -4.36
CA ILE A 133 -7.43 11.62 -4.88
C ILE A 133 -8.20 12.50 -5.87
N GLY A 134 -9.03 11.92 -6.73
CA GLY A 134 -9.86 12.66 -7.66
C GLY A 134 -10.88 13.55 -6.98
N ARG A 135 -11.40 13.13 -5.84
CA ARG A 135 -12.27 13.92 -4.96
C ARG A 135 -11.54 15.10 -4.33
N LEU A 136 -10.27 14.91 -3.94
CA LEU A 136 -9.47 15.91 -3.22
C LEU A 136 -8.75 16.87 -4.17
N ASN A 137 -8.08 16.33 -5.21
CA ASN A 137 -7.26 17.10 -6.13
C ASN A 137 -7.18 16.42 -7.51
N ARG A 138 -7.82 17.03 -8.50
CA ARG A 138 -7.87 16.48 -9.88
C ARG A 138 -6.51 16.43 -10.58
N GLU A 139 -5.66 17.43 -10.37
CA GLU A 139 -4.33 17.43 -11.00
C GLU A 139 -3.46 16.29 -10.44
N HIS A 140 -3.53 16.05 -9.15
CA HIS A 140 -2.85 14.94 -8.51
C HIS A 140 -3.37 13.58 -9.02
N LEU A 141 -4.70 13.44 -9.23
CA LEU A 141 -5.27 12.25 -9.85
C LEU A 141 -4.67 11.99 -11.23
N ILE A 142 -4.65 12.99 -12.11
CA ILE A 142 -4.14 12.82 -13.48
C ILE A 142 -2.67 12.39 -13.45
N ARG A 143 -1.84 13.05 -12.63
CA ARG A 143 -0.43 12.68 -12.46
C ARG A 143 -0.28 11.25 -11.93
N GLN A 144 -1.06 10.86 -10.93
CA GLN A 144 -1.02 9.50 -10.36
C GLN A 144 -1.44 8.45 -11.40
N MET A 145 -2.47 8.72 -12.20
CA MET A 145 -2.92 7.83 -13.28
C MET A 145 -1.82 7.62 -14.32
N ILE A 146 -1.12 8.69 -14.73
CA ILE A 146 -0.01 8.61 -15.69
C ILE A 146 1.12 7.75 -15.12
N PHE A 147 1.52 7.97 -13.86
CA PHE A 147 2.56 7.16 -13.23
C PHE A 147 2.13 5.70 -13.08
N ALA A 148 0.90 5.45 -12.62
CA ALA A 148 0.39 4.10 -12.48
C ALA A 148 0.30 3.38 -13.83
N ALA A 149 -0.17 4.05 -14.90
CA ALA A 149 -0.24 3.48 -16.23
C ALA A 149 1.15 3.11 -16.77
N ALA A 150 2.11 4.04 -16.68
CA ALA A 150 3.48 3.82 -17.14
C ALA A 150 4.14 2.66 -16.41
N ILE A 151 4.04 2.63 -15.07
CA ILE A 151 4.70 1.58 -14.29
C ILE A 151 3.98 0.23 -14.39
N CYS A 152 2.67 0.19 -14.56
CA CYS A 152 1.95 -1.06 -14.84
C CYS A 152 2.38 -1.67 -16.18
N LEU A 153 2.62 -0.85 -17.22
CA LEU A 153 3.15 -1.33 -18.49
C LEU A 153 4.57 -1.88 -18.36
N ILE A 154 5.47 -1.13 -17.70
CA ILE A 154 6.84 -1.58 -17.44
C ILE A 154 6.83 -2.81 -16.52
N GLY A 155 5.94 -2.81 -15.55
CA GLY A 155 5.78 -3.88 -14.57
C GLY A 155 5.40 -5.24 -15.17
N LEU A 156 4.79 -5.26 -16.36
CA LEU A 156 4.55 -6.51 -17.10
C LEU A 156 5.85 -7.26 -17.45
N PHE A 157 6.98 -6.57 -17.56
CA PHE A 157 8.27 -7.21 -17.86
C PHE A 157 9.00 -7.72 -16.61
N ILE A 158 8.62 -7.29 -15.42
CA ILE A 158 9.31 -7.68 -14.17
C ILE A 158 9.22 -9.20 -13.90
N PRO A 159 8.06 -9.86 -14.01
CA PRO A 159 8.00 -11.30 -13.83
C PRO A 159 8.84 -12.07 -14.86
N LEU A 160 8.89 -11.62 -16.12
CA LEU A 160 9.77 -12.20 -17.15
C LEU A 160 11.25 -12.06 -16.77
N LEU A 161 11.64 -10.90 -16.25
CA LEU A 161 13.00 -10.65 -15.80
C LEU A 161 13.39 -11.59 -14.64
N ILE A 162 12.48 -11.79 -13.66
CA ILE A 162 12.71 -12.68 -12.52
C ILE A 162 12.81 -14.13 -12.96
N GLU A 163 12.01 -14.54 -13.93
CA GLU A 163 12.02 -15.88 -14.46
C GLU A 163 13.33 -16.22 -15.21
N HIS A 164 13.78 -15.31 -16.09
CA HIS A 164 14.93 -15.58 -16.97
C HIS A 164 16.27 -15.27 -16.32
N PHE A 165 16.33 -14.36 -15.36
CA PHE A 165 17.58 -13.94 -14.75
C PHE A 165 17.76 -14.62 -13.38
N SER A 166 18.58 -15.69 -13.34
CA SER A 166 18.76 -16.52 -12.14
C SER A 166 19.82 -16.01 -11.16
N TYR A 167 20.53 -14.92 -11.46
CA TYR A 167 21.73 -14.50 -10.74
C TYR A 167 21.54 -13.30 -9.79
N PHE A 168 20.32 -12.91 -9.49
CA PHE A 168 20.05 -11.79 -8.58
C PHE A 168 20.71 -11.92 -7.22
N ASP A 169 20.89 -13.13 -6.70
CA ASP A 169 21.55 -13.41 -5.42
C ASP A 169 23.04 -13.09 -5.41
N ARG A 170 23.68 -12.92 -6.59
CA ARG A 170 25.13 -12.69 -6.69
C ARG A 170 25.50 -11.21 -6.50
N PHE A 171 24.58 -10.29 -6.73
CA PHE A 171 24.83 -8.85 -6.76
C PHE A 171 24.62 -8.14 -5.42
N GLY A 172 24.65 -8.83 -4.29
CA GLY A 172 24.36 -8.24 -2.97
C GLY A 172 25.20 -6.98 -2.64
N LEU A 173 26.51 -6.98 -2.95
CA LEU A 173 27.34 -5.79 -2.74
C LEU A 173 26.99 -4.65 -3.71
N VAL A 174 26.66 -4.98 -4.96
CA VAL A 174 26.24 -3.99 -5.97
C VAL A 174 24.96 -3.28 -5.52
N TYR A 175 23.99 -4.03 -5.02
CA TYR A 175 22.75 -3.47 -4.47
C TYR A 175 23.03 -2.53 -3.28
N ALA A 176 23.91 -2.94 -2.35
CA ALA A 176 24.26 -2.10 -1.21
C ALA A 176 24.92 -0.78 -1.66
N VAL A 177 25.87 -0.85 -2.60
CA VAL A 177 26.59 0.33 -3.10
C VAL A 177 25.64 1.25 -3.87
N ILE A 178 24.84 0.71 -4.78
CA ILE A 178 23.85 1.51 -5.54
C ILE A 178 22.87 2.18 -4.58
N GLY A 179 22.34 1.47 -3.58
CA GLY A 179 21.43 2.02 -2.60
C GLY A 179 22.05 3.19 -1.82
N ILE A 180 23.27 3.00 -1.30
CA ILE A 180 24.00 4.06 -0.58
C ILE A 180 24.26 5.27 -1.48
N LEU A 181 24.71 5.05 -2.73
CA LEU A 181 24.98 6.14 -3.66
C LEU A 181 23.71 6.91 -4.03
N MET A 182 22.60 6.22 -4.27
CA MET A 182 21.32 6.87 -4.59
C MET A 182 20.80 7.71 -3.42
N LEU A 183 20.91 7.22 -2.18
CA LEU A 183 20.55 8.01 -1.01
C LEU A 183 21.53 9.18 -0.82
N ALA A 184 22.83 8.93 -0.88
CA ALA A 184 23.83 9.98 -0.74
C ALA A 184 23.72 11.09 -1.80
N LEU A 185 23.27 10.78 -3.00
CA LEU A 185 23.03 11.76 -4.07
C LEU A 185 22.06 12.86 -3.65
N VAL A 186 21.11 12.55 -2.77
CA VAL A 186 20.13 13.52 -2.24
C VAL A 186 20.80 14.65 -1.47
N PHE A 187 21.92 14.40 -0.77
CA PHE A 187 22.67 15.47 -0.09
C PHE A 187 23.23 16.51 -1.06
N VAL A 188 23.55 16.11 -2.31
CA VAL A 188 24.13 16.98 -3.34
C VAL A 188 23.05 17.76 -4.08
N ILE A 189 22.05 17.06 -4.61
CA ILE A 189 21.03 17.64 -5.51
C ILE A 189 19.62 17.72 -4.90
N GLY A 190 19.44 17.21 -3.68
CA GLY A 190 18.12 17.12 -3.05
C GLY A 190 17.57 18.48 -2.62
N LYS A 191 16.25 18.63 -2.76
CA LYS A 191 15.47 19.76 -2.27
C LYS A 191 14.79 19.41 -0.95
N THR A 192 14.67 20.42 -0.09
CA THR A 192 13.91 20.29 1.15
C THR A 192 12.43 20.55 0.87
N ILE A 193 11.58 19.54 1.12
CA ILE A 193 10.13 19.65 1.02
C ILE A 193 9.56 19.13 2.35
N TYR A 194 8.63 19.87 2.94
CA TYR A 194 8.03 19.56 4.25
C TYR A 194 9.06 19.29 5.38
N GLY A 195 10.22 19.96 5.31
CA GLY A 195 11.27 19.88 6.35
C GLY A 195 12.24 18.71 6.23
N ALA A 196 12.04 17.79 5.28
CA ALA A 196 12.97 16.71 4.96
C ALA A 196 13.71 16.98 3.64
N LYS A 197 15.04 16.77 3.63
CA LYS A 197 15.86 16.92 2.42
C LYS A 197 16.01 15.56 1.74
N ASN A 198 14.90 15.04 1.19
CA ASN A 198 14.82 13.69 0.61
C ASN A 198 14.17 13.66 -0.79
N TRP A 199 14.01 14.83 -1.45
CA TRP A 199 13.38 14.95 -2.75
C TRP A 199 14.36 15.41 -3.82
N ILE A 200 14.35 14.74 -4.99
CA ILE A 200 15.00 15.18 -6.20
C ILE A 200 13.92 15.70 -7.16
N VAL A 201 14.06 16.95 -7.62
CA VAL A 201 13.08 17.57 -8.51
C VAL A 201 13.72 17.75 -9.89
N ILE A 202 13.18 17.05 -10.91
CA ILE A 202 13.66 17.10 -12.30
C ILE A 202 12.46 17.41 -13.20
N GLY A 203 12.53 18.48 -13.98
CA GLY A 203 11.48 18.81 -14.96
C GLY A 203 10.09 19.01 -14.36
N GLY A 204 9.99 19.45 -13.09
CA GLY A 204 8.71 19.60 -12.39
C GLY A 204 8.19 18.33 -11.71
N PHE A 205 8.88 17.20 -11.84
CA PHE A 205 8.56 15.95 -11.14
C PHE A 205 9.42 15.81 -9.89
N ALA A 206 8.78 15.61 -8.74
CA ALA A 206 9.44 15.31 -7.49
C ALA A 206 9.53 13.79 -7.32
N MET A 207 10.74 13.29 -7.15
CA MET A 207 11.05 11.87 -6.92
C MET A 207 11.77 11.72 -5.58
N GLN A 208 11.38 10.71 -4.81
CA GLN A 208 12.01 10.36 -3.54
C GLN A 208 12.82 9.08 -3.73
N PRO A 209 14.16 9.15 -3.75
CA PRO A 209 15.02 7.99 -4.00
C PRO A 209 14.84 6.87 -2.99
N SER A 210 14.58 7.18 -1.72
CA SER A 210 14.34 6.17 -0.68
C SER A 210 13.21 5.19 -1.02
N GLU A 211 12.20 5.62 -1.79
CA GLU A 211 11.10 4.77 -2.25
C GLU A 211 11.56 3.66 -3.23
N PHE A 212 12.59 3.89 -4.02
CA PHE A 212 13.16 2.90 -4.93
C PHE A 212 14.26 2.09 -4.25
N VAL A 213 15.08 2.76 -3.44
CA VAL A 213 16.19 2.11 -2.73
C VAL A 213 15.67 1.08 -1.73
N LYS A 214 14.46 1.24 -1.15
CA LYS A 214 13.89 0.24 -0.24
C LYS A 214 13.79 -1.15 -0.89
N ILE A 215 13.41 -1.24 -2.18
CA ILE A 215 13.36 -2.50 -2.92
C ILE A 215 14.78 -3.07 -3.11
N ILE A 216 15.72 -2.22 -3.57
CA ILE A 216 17.13 -2.60 -3.76
C ILE A 216 17.75 -3.06 -2.45
N TYR A 217 17.40 -2.42 -1.35
CA TYR A 217 17.84 -2.75 0.00
C TYR A 217 17.36 -4.16 0.43
N VAL A 218 16.12 -4.51 0.16
CA VAL A 218 15.63 -5.88 0.42
C VAL A 218 16.43 -6.91 -0.39
N PHE A 219 16.72 -6.63 -1.66
CA PHE A 219 17.57 -7.50 -2.50
C PHE A 219 18.97 -7.63 -1.94
N PHE A 220 19.57 -6.52 -1.47
CA PHE A 220 20.88 -6.53 -0.82
C PHE A 220 20.89 -7.45 0.40
N VAL A 221 20.01 -7.22 1.37
CA VAL A 221 19.97 -7.95 2.63
C VAL A 221 19.66 -9.43 2.38
N ALA A 222 18.70 -9.74 1.50
CA ALA A 222 18.34 -11.10 1.15
C ALA A 222 19.49 -11.84 0.43
N ALA A 223 20.21 -11.17 -0.49
CA ALA A 223 21.33 -11.78 -1.22
C ALA A 223 22.47 -12.24 -0.31
N TRP A 224 22.76 -11.49 0.75
CA TRP A 224 23.82 -11.86 1.69
C TRP A 224 23.35 -12.87 2.73
N LEU A 225 22.20 -12.64 3.36
CA LEU A 225 21.68 -13.53 4.40
C LEU A 225 21.17 -14.87 3.86
N SER A 226 20.90 -14.97 2.56
CA SER A 226 20.60 -16.26 1.92
C SER A 226 21.81 -17.20 1.85
N LYS A 227 23.04 -16.64 1.76
CA LYS A 227 24.29 -17.40 1.63
C LYS A 227 24.85 -17.82 2.98
N SER A 228 24.90 -16.87 3.94
CA SER A 228 25.49 -17.12 5.26
C SER A 228 24.80 -16.28 6.34
N THR A 229 24.61 -16.90 7.49
CA THR A 229 24.14 -16.23 8.73
C THR A 229 25.16 -16.36 9.84
N GLN A 230 26.44 -16.60 9.50
CA GLN A 230 27.54 -16.57 10.47
C GLN A 230 27.71 -15.16 11.04
N TRP A 231 28.14 -15.08 12.28
CA TRP A 231 28.30 -13.82 13.01
C TRP A 231 29.06 -12.74 12.24
N LYS A 232 30.19 -13.10 11.61
CA LYS A 232 30.99 -12.18 10.81
C LYS A 232 30.24 -11.60 9.61
N ASP A 233 29.43 -12.40 8.95
CA ASP A 233 28.65 -11.97 7.78
C ASP A 233 27.44 -11.15 8.21
N VAL A 234 26.78 -11.52 9.31
CA VAL A 234 25.72 -10.72 9.91
C VAL A 234 26.19 -9.31 10.27
N ILE A 235 27.39 -9.17 10.88
CA ILE A 235 27.96 -7.86 11.18
C ILE A 235 28.18 -7.04 9.91
N LYS A 236 28.75 -7.62 8.83
CA LYS A 236 28.96 -6.90 7.57
C LYS A 236 27.66 -6.36 6.99
N VAL A 237 26.63 -7.22 6.96
CA VAL A 237 25.30 -6.81 6.48
C VAL A 237 24.69 -5.74 7.39
N ALA A 238 24.79 -5.91 8.71
CA ALA A 238 24.28 -4.94 9.68
C ALA A 238 24.95 -3.56 9.56
N VAL A 239 26.27 -3.52 9.34
CA VAL A 239 27.01 -2.26 9.12
C VAL A 239 26.54 -1.58 7.83
N LEU A 240 26.46 -2.29 6.72
CA LEU A 240 25.98 -1.70 5.45
C LEU A 240 24.51 -1.30 5.52
N ALA A 241 23.67 -2.11 6.17
CA ALA A 241 22.26 -1.78 6.42
C ALA A 241 22.15 -0.54 7.33
N GLY A 242 22.99 -0.47 8.36
CA GLY A 242 23.08 0.69 9.26
C GLY A 242 23.47 1.97 8.53
N VAL A 243 24.37 1.91 7.55
CA VAL A 243 24.74 3.07 6.72
C VAL A 243 23.52 3.62 5.97
N HIS A 244 22.68 2.77 5.35
CA HIS A 244 21.46 3.22 4.70
C HIS A 244 20.53 3.94 5.70
N VAL A 245 20.32 3.33 6.86
CA VAL A 245 19.46 3.91 7.92
C VAL A 245 20.01 5.26 8.41
N LEU A 246 21.33 5.36 8.63
CA LEU A 246 21.96 6.60 9.08
C LEU A 246 21.87 7.72 8.05
N ILE A 247 21.98 7.41 6.75
CA ILE A 247 21.76 8.41 5.69
C ILE A 247 20.33 8.93 5.75
N LEU A 248 19.32 8.06 5.85
CA LEU A 248 17.91 8.46 5.94
C LEU A 248 17.62 9.30 7.20
N VAL A 249 18.25 8.97 8.32
CA VAL A 249 18.17 9.78 9.55
C VAL A 249 18.77 11.17 9.33
N ALA A 250 19.90 11.26 8.64
CA ALA A 250 20.54 12.53 8.31
C ALA A 250 19.70 13.38 7.31
N GLU A 251 18.96 12.74 6.39
CA GLU A 251 17.97 13.37 5.51
C GLU A 251 16.69 13.81 6.24
N LYS A 252 16.54 13.46 7.52
CA LYS A 252 15.34 13.65 8.35
C LYS A 252 14.14 12.83 7.88
N ASP A 253 14.38 11.74 7.14
CA ASP A 253 13.37 10.77 6.69
C ASP A 253 13.28 9.60 7.67
N LEU A 254 12.73 9.87 8.84
CA LEU A 254 12.64 8.88 9.92
C LEU A 254 11.62 7.76 9.62
N GLY A 255 10.61 8.06 8.82
CA GLY A 255 9.62 7.07 8.39
C GLY A 255 10.30 5.98 7.56
N ALA A 256 11.03 6.37 6.52
CA ALA A 256 11.80 5.43 5.71
C ALA A 256 12.89 4.72 6.54
N ALA A 257 13.63 5.45 7.39
CA ALA A 257 14.65 4.86 8.25
C ALA A 257 14.09 3.72 9.11
N LEU A 258 12.90 3.90 9.68
CA LEU A 258 12.24 2.90 10.51
C LEU A 258 11.76 1.70 9.68
N ILE A 259 11.23 1.91 8.47
CA ILE A 259 10.85 0.83 7.54
C ILE A 259 12.08 -0.02 7.22
N TYR A 260 13.20 0.58 6.82
CA TYR A 260 14.44 -0.14 6.50
C TYR A 260 14.95 -0.94 7.70
N TYR A 261 14.92 -0.33 8.88
CA TYR A 261 15.38 -0.97 10.10
C TYR A 261 14.56 -2.22 10.45
N ILE A 262 13.24 -2.11 10.46
CA ILE A 262 12.34 -3.24 10.76
C ILE A 262 12.42 -4.32 9.68
N THR A 263 12.55 -3.92 8.42
CA THR A 263 12.73 -4.85 7.31
C THR A 263 14.02 -5.65 7.47
N PHE A 264 15.14 -5.00 7.82
CA PHE A 264 16.41 -5.68 8.13
C PHE A 264 16.26 -6.69 9.26
N LEU A 265 15.68 -6.27 10.40
CA LEU A 265 15.50 -7.17 11.56
C LEU A 265 14.63 -8.37 11.20
N SER A 266 13.58 -8.16 10.41
CA SER A 266 12.66 -9.22 9.99
C SER A 266 13.36 -10.24 9.10
N ILE A 267 14.12 -9.79 8.08
CA ILE A 267 14.88 -10.68 7.21
C ILE A 267 15.97 -11.41 8.00
N LEU A 268 16.67 -10.71 8.88
CA LEU A 268 17.72 -11.29 9.72
C LEU A 268 17.17 -12.38 10.64
N TYR A 269 16.02 -12.13 11.30
CA TYR A 269 15.37 -13.11 12.14
C TYR A 269 14.95 -14.36 11.37
N VAL A 270 14.29 -14.17 10.22
CA VAL A 270 13.84 -15.31 9.40
C VAL A 270 15.01 -16.09 8.82
N ALA A 271 16.09 -15.42 8.41
CA ALA A 271 17.28 -16.05 7.87
C ALA A 271 18.08 -16.83 8.92
N SER A 272 18.26 -16.26 10.10
CA SER A 272 19.10 -16.83 11.18
C SER A 272 18.34 -17.75 12.13
N ARG A 273 17.01 -17.58 12.25
CA ARG A 273 16.15 -18.20 13.26
C ARG A 273 16.64 -17.97 14.70
N ASN A 274 17.39 -16.91 14.91
CA ASN A 274 17.98 -16.58 16.22
C ASN A 274 17.26 -15.39 16.84
N ILE A 275 16.49 -15.63 17.90
CA ILE A 275 15.73 -14.61 18.62
C ILE A 275 16.66 -13.59 19.33
N GLY A 276 17.90 -13.96 19.61
CA GLY A 276 18.89 -13.06 20.21
C GLY A 276 19.22 -11.87 19.30
N TYR A 277 19.32 -12.06 17.99
CA TYR A 277 19.50 -10.97 17.04
C TYR A 277 18.27 -10.04 17.01
N LEU A 278 17.08 -10.59 17.08
CA LEU A 278 15.85 -9.79 17.15
C LEU A 278 15.82 -8.96 18.43
N GLY A 279 16.08 -9.59 19.59
CA GLY A 279 16.12 -8.90 20.88
C GLY A 279 17.18 -7.79 20.93
N LEU A 280 18.40 -8.08 20.47
CA LEU A 280 19.48 -7.09 20.38
C LEU A 280 19.12 -5.93 19.45
N GLY A 281 18.51 -6.24 18.30
CA GLY A 281 18.03 -5.23 17.38
C GLY A 281 16.95 -4.36 18.02
N LEU A 282 15.89 -4.94 18.58
CA LEU A 282 14.82 -4.16 19.23
C LEU A 282 15.36 -3.28 20.35
N PHE A 283 16.28 -3.79 21.17
CA PHE A 283 16.96 -2.97 22.20
C PHE A 283 17.76 -1.83 21.58
N GLY A 284 18.58 -2.12 20.57
CA GLY A 284 19.38 -1.11 19.87
C GLY A 284 18.52 -0.04 19.19
N GLY A 285 17.42 -0.45 18.54
CA GLY A 285 16.46 0.47 17.92
C GLY A 285 15.73 1.36 18.93
N SER A 286 15.34 0.79 20.08
CA SER A 286 14.75 1.58 21.17
C SER A 286 15.72 2.61 21.73
N ALA A 287 16.99 2.22 21.95
CA ALA A 287 18.03 3.14 22.37
C ALA A 287 18.28 4.26 21.33
N ALA A 288 18.35 3.89 20.05
CA ALA A 288 18.48 4.85 18.93
C ALA A 288 17.31 5.82 18.87
N ALA A 289 16.07 5.37 19.10
CA ALA A 289 14.89 6.22 19.14
C ALA A 289 14.94 7.25 20.28
N VAL A 290 15.41 6.85 21.47
CA VAL A 290 15.62 7.78 22.60
C VAL A 290 16.69 8.81 22.24
N VAL A 291 17.82 8.39 21.66
CA VAL A 291 18.87 9.30 21.20
C VAL A 291 18.35 10.26 20.15
N ALA A 292 17.60 9.77 19.16
CA ALA A 292 16.97 10.59 18.12
C ALA A 292 16.01 11.64 18.70
N TYR A 293 15.24 11.28 19.71
CA TYR A 293 14.36 12.24 20.40
C TYR A 293 15.14 13.39 21.02
N HIS A 294 16.29 13.14 21.63
CA HIS A 294 17.10 14.20 22.24
C HIS A 294 17.91 15.04 21.23
N LEU A 295 18.29 14.45 20.12
CA LEU A 295 19.13 15.11 19.11
C LEU A 295 18.35 15.92 18.07
N PHE A 296 17.12 15.49 17.73
CA PHE A 296 16.38 16.07 16.61
C PHE A 296 15.12 16.79 17.04
N THR A 297 15.07 18.10 16.83
CA THR A 297 13.90 18.95 17.17
C THR A 297 12.63 18.53 16.43
N HIS A 298 12.72 18.09 15.17
CA HIS A 298 11.56 17.61 14.42
C HIS A 298 10.96 16.32 14.99
N VAL A 299 11.76 15.47 15.66
CA VAL A 299 11.25 14.30 16.41
C VAL A 299 10.49 14.76 17.64
N GLN A 300 11.05 15.71 18.39
CA GLN A 300 10.40 16.29 19.56
C GLN A 300 9.04 16.91 19.18
N THR A 301 9.00 17.68 18.10
CA THR A 301 7.76 18.30 17.58
C THR A 301 6.70 17.24 17.27
N ARG A 302 7.06 16.15 16.58
CA ARG A 302 6.12 15.05 16.26
C ARG A 302 5.65 14.32 17.52
N VAL A 303 6.53 14.09 18.49
CA VAL A 303 6.16 13.46 19.77
C VAL A 303 5.25 14.37 20.59
N THR A 304 5.50 15.69 20.60
CA THR A 304 4.65 16.67 21.28
C THR A 304 3.26 16.72 20.65
N ALA A 305 3.17 16.82 19.33
CA ALA A 305 1.92 16.76 18.59
C ALA A 305 1.14 15.46 18.83
N TRP A 306 1.84 14.33 18.93
CA TRP A 306 1.25 13.03 19.23
C TRP A 306 0.74 12.92 20.67
N ARG A 307 1.50 13.44 21.66
CA ARG A 307 1.11 13.37 23.08
C ARG A 307 -0.11 14.24 23.37
N ASP A 308 -0.05 15.48 22.93
CA ASP A 308 -1.11 16.48 23.19
C ASP A 308 -1.43 17.26 21.90
N PRO A 309 -2.20 16.67 21.00
CA PRO A 309 -2.63 17.36 19.77
C PRO A 309 -3.60 18.52 20.08
N TRP A 310 -4.33 18.47 21.20
CA TRP A 310 -5.30 19.47 21.57
C TRP A 310 -4.63 20.74 22.13
N GLY A 311 -3.64 20.58 23.00
CA GLY A 311 -2.85 21.69 23.53
C GLY A 311 -1.95 22.35 22.49
N THR A 312 -1.65 21.66 21.39
CA THR A 312 -0.82 22.16 20.27
C THR A 312 -1.60 22.31 18.96
N ILE A 313 -2.93 22.46 19.06
CA ILE A 313 -3.83 22.49 17.89
C ILE A 313 -3.57 23.68 16.96
N ASN A 314 -3.02 24.78 17.44
CA ASN A 314 -2.70 25.94 16.63
C ASN A 314 -1.34 25.85 15.91
N ASP A 315 -0.56 24.80 16.19
CA ASP A 315 0.81 24.58 15.70
C ASP A 315 1.02 23.13 15.21
N ALA A 316 1.92 22.42 15.86
CA ALA A 316 2.35 21.08 15.45
C ALA A 316 1.25 20.02 15.52
N GLY A 317 0.28 20.17 16.43
CA GLY A 317 -0.84 19.24 16.62
C GLY A 317 -1.98 19.38 15.61
N TYR A 318 -2.00 20.47 14.81
CA TYR A 318 -3.13 20.79 13.94
C TYR A 318 -3.52 19.62 13.01
N GLN A 319 -2.55 19.04 12.30
CA GLN A 319 -2.81 17.96 11.37
C GLN A 319 -3.40 16.72 12.07
N VAL A 320 -2.83 16.34 13.22
CA VAL A 320 -3.30 15.18 14.01
C VAL A 320 -4.69 15.45 14.58
N ALA A 321 -4.96 16.66 15.09
CA ALA A 321 -6.27 17.03 15.61
C ALA A 321 -7.34 17.00 14.50
N GLN A 322 -7.06 17.59 13.32
CA GLN A 322 -7.97 17.56 12.18
C GLN A 322 -8.23 16.12 11.68
N SER A 323 -7.19 15.28 11.67
CA SER A 323 -7.32 13.86 11.35
C SER A 323 -8.29 13.15 12.30
N LEU A 324 -8.16 13.38 13.60
CA LEU A 324 -9.04 12.77 14.61
C LEU A 324 -10.47 13.32 14.52
N PHE A 325 -10.65 14.60 14.23
CA PHE A 325 -11.97 15.18 13.97
C PHE A 325 -12.63 14.52 12.75
N ALA A 326 -11.91 14.39 11.64
CA ALA A 326 -12.41 13.75 10.42
C ALA A 326 -12.85 12.29 10.69
N ILE A 327 -12.00 11.48 11.35
CA ILE A 327 -12.34 10.10 11.71
C ILE A 327 -13.57 10.06 12.63
N GLY A 328 -13.64 10.98 13.63
CA GLY A 328 -14.75 11.06 14.58
C GLY A 328 -16.06 11.49 13.92
N THR A 329 -16.00 12.48 13.01
CA THR A 329 -17.16 13.01 12.27
C THR A 329 -17.75 11.95 11.33
N GLY A 330 -16.90 11.15 10.67
CA GLY A 330 -17.35 10.05 9.80
C GLY A 330 -18.17 8.99 10.53
N GLY A 331 -17.94 8.75 11.82
CA GLY A 331 -18.65 7.72 12.57
C GLY A 331 -18.53 6.34 11.92
N TRP A 332 -19.57 5.51 12.05
CA TRP A 332 -19.55 4.14 11.51
C TRP A 332 -19.76 4.06 10.00
N PHE A 333 -20.62 4.93 9.43
CA PHE A 333 -21.09 4.83 8.04
C PHE A 333 -20.63 5.96 7.13
N GLY A 334 -19.87 6.91 7.65
CA GLY A 334 -19.39 8.07 6.90
C GLY A 334 -20.45 9.15 6.70
N MET A 335 -19.98 10.32 6.31
CA MET A 335 -20.85 11.43 5.92
C MET A 335 -21.47 11.24 4.53
N GLY A 336 -20.84 10.46 3.68
CA GLY A 336 -21.12 10.29 2.25
C GLY A 336 -19.96 10.79 1.40
N LEU A 337 -19.70 10.13 0.28
CA LEU A 337 -18.62 10.51 -0.63
C LEU A 337 -18.90 11.91 -1.21
N GLY A 338 -17.97 12.82 -0.95
CA GLY A 338 -18.10 14.22 -1.37
C GLY A 338 -18.76 15.14 -0.35
N GLU A 339 -19.31 14.62 0.76
CA GLU A 339 -20.03 15.39 1.79
C GLU A 339 -19.12 15.75 3.00
N GLY A 340 -17.93 15.16 3.08
CA GLY A 340 -16.94 15.50 4.11
C GLY A 340 -16.19 16.81 3.83
N MET A 341 -15.38 17.21 4.79
CA MET A 341 -14.52 18.40 4.71
C MET A 341 -13.03 18.03 4.82
N PRO A 342 -12.51 17.05 4.08
CA PRO A 342 -11.12 16.59 4.21
C PRO A 342 -10.10 17.69 3.86
N ASN A 343 -10.51 18.71 3.12
CA ASN A 343 -9.66 19.88 2.79
C ASN A 343 -9.19 20.67 4.04
N LYS A 344 -9.82 20.47 5.20
CA LYS A 344 -9.34 21.03 6.49
C LYS A 344 -8.08 20.33 6.98
N ILE A 345 -7.80 19.14 6.52
CA ILE A 345 -6.57 18.41 6.83
C ILE A 345 -5.51 18.84 5.80
N PRO A 346 -4.41 19.51 6.21
CA PRO A 346 -3.34 19.82 5.27
C PRO A 346 -2.77 18.54 4.65
N VAL A 347 -2.56 18.55 3.32
CA VAL A 347 -2.07 17.42 2.52
C VAL A 347 -2.85 16.10 2.76
N ALA A 348 -4.18 16.22 2.84
CA ALA A 348 -5.08 15.08 3.07
C ALA A 348 -4.88 13.94 2.07
N GLU A 349 -4.57 14.25 0.82
CA GLU A 349 -4.38 13.28 -0.26
C GLU A 349 -3.09 12.44 -0.15
N THR A 350 -2.14 12.83 0.72
CA THR A 350 -0.89 12.11 0.95
C THR A 350 -0.96 11.28 2.24
N ASP A 351 -0.44 11.83 3.33
CA ASP A 351 -0.24 11.11 4.60
C ASP A 351 -1.55 10.87 5.36
N PHE A 352 -2.58 11.69 5.14
CA PHE A 352 -3.84 11.67 5.87
C PHE A 352 -5.04 11.18 5.05
N ILE A 353 -4.81 10.52 3.90
CA ILE A 353 -5.91 10.04 3.05
C ILE A 353 -6.82 9.06 3.77
N PHE A 354 -6.29 8.27 4.71
CA PHE A 354 -7.08 7.35 5.53
C PHE A 354 -8.11 8.09 6.39
N SER A 355 -7.77 9.30 6.89
CA SER A 355 -8.69 10.14 7.65
C SER A 355 -9.82 10.68 6.77
N ALA A 356 -9.49 11.11 5.53
CA ALA A 356 -10.47 11.54 4.55
C ALA A 356 -11.43 10.39 4.15
N ILE A 357 -10.89 9.18 3.95
CA ILE A 357 -11.69 7.96 3.70
C ILE A 357 -12.60 7.67 4.88
N SER A 358 -12.09 7.77 6.11
CA SER A 358 -12.86 7.52 7.33
C SER A 358 -13.99 8.55 7.53
N GLU A 359 -13.75 9.81 7.16
CA GLU A 359 -14.75 10.88 7.23
C GLU A 359 -15.91 10.63 6.25
N GLU A 360 -15.59 10.37 4.97
CA GLU A 360 -16.59 10.26 3.93
C GLU A 360 -17.25 8.87 3.85
N LEU A 361 -16.48 7.78 4.04
CA LEU A 361 -16.96 6.40 3.89
C LEU A 361 -17.14 5.66 5.21
N GLY A 362 -16.70 6.25 6.33
CA GLY A 362 -16.93 5.73 7.67
C GLY A 362 -15.97 4.64 8.14
N ALA A 363 -16.07 4.32 9.44
CA ALA A 363 -15.19 3.38 10.11
C ALA A 363 -15.31 1.95 9.55
N PHE A 364 -16.50 1.49 9.14
CA PHE A 364 -16.66 0.16 8.54
C PHE A 364 -15.88 0.02 7.24
N PHE A 365 -15.92 1.03 6.37
CA PHE A 365 -15.13 1.02 5.13
C PHE A 365 -13.64 1.08 5.45
N ALA A 366 -13.22 1.93 6.40
CA ALA A 366 -11.83 2.08 6.82
C ALA A 366 -11.26 0.77 7.40
N ILE A 367 -12.04 0.05 8.23
CA ILE A 367 -11.64 -1.28 8.75
C ILE A 367 -11.51 -2.28 7.60
N CYS A 368 -12.46 -2.30 6.65
CA CYS A 368 -12.35 -3.15 5.47
C CYS A 368 -11.11 -2.84 4.64
N LEU A 369 -10.73 -1.55 4.50
CA LEU A 369 -9.50 -1.15 3.82
C LEU A 369 -8.27 -1.71 4.52
N ILE A 370 -8.17 -1.59 5.85
CA ILE A 370 -7.09 -2.20 6.64
C ILE A 370 -7.03 -3.71 6.41
N LEU A 371 -8.17 -4.38 6.40
CA LEU A 371 -8.24 -5.83 6.17
C LEU A 371 -7.80 -6.23 4.77
N VAL A 372 -8.10 -5.43 3.74
CA VAL A 372 -7.59 -5.66 2.37
C VAL A 372 -6.07 -5.51 2.34
N GLU A 373 -5.51 -4.47 2.98
CA GLU A 373 -4.05 -4.29 3.10
C GLU A 373 -3.38 -5.48 3.83
N ILE A 374 -3.98 -5.94 4.93
CA ILE A 374 -3.51 -7.14 5.66
C ILE A 374 -3.62 -8.39 4.78
N SER A 375 -4.67 -8.52 3.96
CA SER A 375 -4.81 -9.66 3.04
C SER A 375 -3.71 -9.71 2.00
N CYS A 376 -3.22 -8.56 1.52
CA CYS A 376 -2.03 -8.48 0.66
C CYS A 376 -0.79 -9.02 1.38
N PHE A 377 -0.55 -8.57 2.60
CA PHE A 377 0.57 -9.05 3.42
C PHE A 377 0.52 -10.57 3.64
N ILE A 378 -0.64 -11.10 4.05
CA ILE A 378 -0.82 -12.55 4.24
C ILE A 378 -0.55 -13.31 2.94
N MET A 379 -1.01 -12.77 1.80
CA MET A 379 -0.76 -13.40 0.50
C MET A 379 0.72 -13.38 0.13
N PHE A 380 1.45 -12.28 0.37
CA PHE A 380 2.88 -12.19 0.12
C PHE A 380 3.67 -13.18 0.99
N VAL A 381 3.32 -13.30 2.26
CA VAL A 381 3.91 -14.29 3.18
C VAL A 381 3.61 -15.72 2.70
N ASN A 382 2.38 -16.01 2.30
CA ASN A 382 2.01 -17.33 1.78
C ASN A 382 2.78 -17.69 0.51
N ILE A 383 3.00 -16.73 -0.39
CA ILE A 383 3.86 -16.90 -1.57
C ILE A 383 5.29 -17.20 -1.12
N ALA A 384 5.84 -16.39 -0.21
CA ALA A 384 7.20 -16.56 0.29
C ALA A 384 7.42 -17.95 0.94
N LEU A 385 6.44 -18.45 1.70
CA LEU A 385 6.55 -19.76 2.37
C LEU A 385 6.63 -20.91 1.38
N LYS A 386 6.01 -20.82 0.21
CA LYS A 386 6.05 -21.84 -0.84
C LYS A 386 7.37 -21.84 -1.62
N ILE A 387 8.05 -20.70 -1.74
CA ILE A 387 9.29 -20.57 -2.50
C ILE A 387 10.40 -21.43 -1.90
N LYS A 388 11.04 -22.27 -2.74
CA LYS A 388 12.12 -23.18 -2.33
C LYS A 388 13.47 -22.47 -2.28
N ARG A 389 13.75 -21.56 -3.22
CA ARG A 389 15.02 -20.82 -3.30
C ARG A 389 15.12 -19.80 -2.16
N ARG A 390 16.12 -19.98 -1.29
CA ARG A 390 16.29 -19.17 -0.08
C ARG A 390 16.35 -17.66 -0.34
N PHE A 391 17.04 -17.23 -1.40
CA PHE A 391 17.12 -15.82 -1.79
C PHE A 391 15.74 -15.24 -2.06
N TYR A 392 14.95 -15.82 -2.96
CA TYR A 392 13.62 -15.34 -3.32
C TYR A 392 12.63 -15.41 -2.14
N LYS A 393 12.77 -16.45 -1.29
CA LYS A 393 12.00 -16.54 -0.04
C LYS A 393 12.24 -15.33 0.87
N LEU A 394 13.52 -15.00 1.14
CA LEU A 394 13.88 -13.87 2.00
C LEU A 394 13.51 -12.53 1.36
N THR A 395 13.67 -12.38 0.04
CA THR A 395 13.26 -11.18 -0.69
C THR A 395 11.74 -10.98 -0.60
N SER A 396 10.95 -12.01 -0.85
CA SER A 396 9.48 -11.93 -0.77
C SER A 396 9.01 -11.59 0.65
N LEU A 397 9.61 -12.18 1.67
CA LEU A 397 9.32 -11.85 3.08
C LEU A 397 9.76 -10.42 3.44
N GLY A 398 10.92 -9.98 2.95
CA GLY A 398 11.39 -8.61 3.17
C GLY A 398 10.43 -7.57 2.56
N LEU A 399 10.01 -7.78 1.32
CA LEU A 399 9.03 -6.92 0.65
C LEU A 399 7.67 -6.94 1.35
N ALA A 400 7.23 -8.10 1.86
CA ALA A 400 6.00 -8.21 2.63
C ALA A 400 6.07 -7.40 3.93
N MET A 401 7.20 -7.49 4.65
CA MET A 401 7.41 -6.73 5.89
C MET A 401 7.48 -5.22 5.64
N GLU A 402 8.18 -4.81 4.59
CA GLU A 402 8.23 -3.42 4.14
C GLU A 402 6.84 -2.86 3.88
N TYR A 403 6.05 -3.59 3.10
CA TYR A 403 4.68 -3.21 2.76
C TYR A 403 3.79 -3.05 4.00
N VAL A 404 3.70 -4.10 4.83
CA VAL A 404 2.79 -4.06 5.99
C VAL A 404 3.23 -3.03 7.03
N PHE A 405 4.55 -2.82 7.19
CA PHE A 405 5.05 -1.85 8.13
C PHE A 405 4.81 -0.41 7.65
N GLN A 406 4.88 -0.17 6.34
CA GLN A 406 4.45 1.10 5.75
C GLN A 406 2.97 1.37 6.01
N VAL A 407 2.08 0.40 5.80
CA VAL A 407 0.64 0.49 6.16
C VAL A 407 0.46 0.80 7.64
N PHE A 408 1.16 0.09 8.52
CA PHE A 408 1.10 0.30 9.96
C PHE A 408 1.53 1.72 10.37
N LEU A 409 2.62 2.24 9.81
CA LEU A 409 3.11 3.59 10.11
C LEU A 409 2.11 4.67 9.67
N THR A 410 1.51 4.51 8.51
CA THR A 410 0.54 5.48 7.99
C THR A 410 -0.73 5.48 8.85
N ILE A 411 -1.35 4.32 9.03
CA ILE A 411 -2.61 4.22 9.79
C ILE A 411 -2.38 4.55 11.26
N GLY A 412 -1.30 4.04 11.86
CA GLY A 412 -0.93 4.33 13.24
C GLY A 412 -0.67 5.82 13.50
N GLY A 413 -0.07 6.52 12.53
CA GLY A 413 0.17 7.96 12.59
C GLY A 413 -1.12 8.78 12.59
N VAL A 414 -2.03 8.49 11.66
CA VAL A 414 -3.29 9.25 11.51
C VAL A 414 -4.31 8.96 12.61
N THR A 415 -4.27 7.76 13.19
CA THR A 415 -5.14 7.36 14.33
C THR A 415 -4.56 7.72 15.70
N LYS A 416 -3.43 8.44 15.74
CA LYS A 416 -2.73 8.77 17.02
C LYS A 416 -2.26 7.52 17.79
N PHE A 417 -2.10 6.36 17.16
CA PHE A 417 -1.53 5.18 17.81
C PHE A 417 -0.01 5.33 18.01
N ILE A 418 0.68 5.93 17.03
CA ILE A 418 2.09 6.30 17.06
C ILE A 418 2.27 7.74 16.58
N PRO A 419 3.43 8.39 16.82
CA PRO A 419 3.73 9.69 16.21
C PRO A 419 3.69 9.61 14.68
N SER A 420 3.08 10.59 14.01
CA SER A 420 3.02 10.63 12.54
C SER A 420 4.41 10.66 11.93
N THR A 421 4.64 9.82 10.92
CA THR A 421 5.95 9.66 10.27
C THR A 421 6.02 10.30 8.88
N GLY A 422 4.89 10.74 8.33
CA GLY A 422 4.84 11.32 6.98
C GLY A 422 5.00 10.28 5.87
N VAL A 423 4.55 9.06 6.10
CA VAL A 423 4.60 7.95 5.14
C VAL A 423 3.24 7.77 4.50
N THR A 424 3.21 7.53 3.21
CA THR A 424 1.98 7.35 2.41
C THR A 424 1.38 5.96 2.57
N LEU A 425 0.04 5.85 2.48
CA LEU A 425 -0.65 4.55 2.43
C LEU A 425 -0.44 3.92 1.05
N PRO A 426 0.14 2.70 0.97
CA PRO A 426 0.47 2.05 -0.29
C PRO A 426 -0.70 2.00 -1.28
N LEU A 427 -0.46 2.38 -2.54
CA LEU A 427 -1.41 2.44 -3.66
C LEU A 427 -2.60 3.40 -3.48
N VAL A 428 -2.98 3.76 -2.27
CA VAL A 428 -4.16 4.59 -1.95
C VAL A 428 -3.80 6.07 -1.91
N SER A 429 -2.70 6.43 -1.24
CA SER A 429 -2.25 7.82 -1.14
C SER A 429 -1.71 8.38 -2.46
N TYR A 430 -1.83 9.69 -2.63
CA TYR A 430 -1.06 10.39 -3.65
C TYR A 430 0.43 10.38 -3.30
N GLY A 431 1.24 9.93 -4.27
CA GLY A 431 2.70 9.91 -4.14
C GLY A 431 3.33 9.20 -5.31
N GLY A 432 3.81 9.95 -6.30
CA GLY A 432 4.34 9.38 -7.55
C GLY A 432 5.39 8.31 -7.32
N SER A 433 6.42 8.57 -6.50
CA SER A 433 7.48 7.60 -6.18
C SER A 433 6.95 6.40 -5.41
N SER A 434 6.06 6.63 -4.45
CA SER A 434 5.48 5.57 -3.60
C SER A 434 4.59 4.63 -4.41
N VAL A 435 3.73 5.16 -5.29
CA VAL A 435 2.89 4.32 -6.17
C VAL A 435 3.74 3.51 -7.14
N ILE A 436 4.75 4.13 -7.75
CA ILE A 436 5.66 3.44 -8.66
C ILE A 436 6.39 2.30 -7.92
N SER A 437 7.01 2.58 -6.77
CA SER A 437 7.75 1.57 -6.01
C SER A 437 6.84 0.45 -5.50
N THR A 438 5.63 0.77 -5.06
CA THR A 438 4.68 -0.22 -4.58
C THR A 438 4.18 -1.12 -5.73
N ILE A 439 3.87 -0.58 -6.91
CA ILE A 439 3.51 -1.40 -8.08
C ILE A 439 4.68 -2.30 -8.48
N ILE A 440 5.93 -1.81 -8.48
CA ILE A 440 7.13 -2.64 -8.71
C ILE A 440 7.19 -3.77 -7.69
N LEU A 441 6.96 -3.50 -6.41
CA LEU A 441 6.93 -4.50 -5.35
C LEU A 441 5.89 -5.59 -5.65
N PHE A 442 4.67 -5.22 -6.00
CA PHE A 442 3.62 -6.17 -6.39
C PHE A 442 4.02 -7.00 -7.62
N CYS A 443 4.64 -6.38 -8.62
CA CYS A 443 5.14 -7.07 -9.82
C CYS A 443 6.27 -8.06 -9.49
N ILE A 444 7.16 -7.72 -8.55
CA ILE A 444 8.22 -8.63 -8.09
C ILE A 444 7.60 -9.83 -7.36
N ILE A 445 6.65 -9.62 -6.48
CA ILE A 445 5.92 -10.70 -5.80
C ILE A 445 5.20 -11.60 -6.81
N GLN A 446 4.56 -11.01 -7.84
CA GLN A 446 3.94 -11.77 -8.94
C GLN A 446 4.98 -12.60 -9.69
N GLY A 447 6.14 -12.03 -10.02
CA GLY A 447 7.21 -12.75 -10.70
C GLY A 447 7.75 -13.93 -9.89
N MET A 448 7.91 -13.75 -8.59
CA MET A 448 8.32 -14.84 -7.69
C MET A 448 7.25 -15.93 -7.58
N TYR A 449 5.98 -15.56 -7.62
CA TYR A 449 4.87 -16.51 -7.63
C TYR A 449 4.84 -17.34 -8.92
N VAL A 450 4.94 -16.67 -10.08
CA VAL A 450 4.98 -17.34 -11.40
C VAL A 450 6.18 -18.29 -11.52
N LEU A 451 7.37 -17.82 -11.07
CA LEU A 451 8.58 -18.67 -11.06
C LEU A 451 8.38 -19.92 -10.22
N ASN A 452 7.79 -19.78 -9.01
CA ASN A 452 7.55 -20.93 -8.13
C ASN A 452 6.56 -21.92 -8.73
N CYS A 453 5.47 -21.46 -9.36
CA CYS A 453 4.50 -22.33 -10.03
C CYS A 453 5.17 -23.13 -11.16
N LYS A 454 5.99 -22.50 -11.99
CA LYS A 454 6.73 -23.19 -13.06
C LYS A 454 7.74 -24.21 -12.52
N GLU A 455 8.43 -23.91 -11.42
CA GLU A 455 9.32 -24.87 -10.77
C GLU A 455 8.55 -26.08 -10.21
N GLU A 456 7.37 -25.89 -9.65
CA GLU A 456 6.50 -26.96 -9.18
C GLU A 456 6.02 -27.84 -10.33
N GLU A 457 5.50 -27.28 -11.42
CA GLU A 457 5.05 -28.01 -12.62
C GLU A 457 6.19 -28.83 -13.26
N SER A 458 7.39 -28.26 -13.33
CA SER A 458 8.56 -28.97 -13.88
C SER A 458 8.96 -30.19 -13.07
N LEU A 459 8.86 -30.12 -11.74
CA LEU A 459 9.16 -31.23 -10.83
C LEU A 459 8.10 -32.32 -10.91
N GLU A 460 6.83 -31.96 -11.00
CA GLU A 460 5.74 -32.94 -11.19
C GLU A 460 5.91 -33.72 -12.51
N THR A 461 6.19 -33.02 -13.60
CA THR A 461 6.45 -33.65 -14.92
C THR A 461 7.66 -34.60 -14.89
N GLN A 462 8.74 -34.22 -14.18
CA GLN A 462 9.90 -35.12 -14.01
C GLN A 462 9.55 -36.37 -13.21
N GLN A 463 8.80 -36.24 -12.12
CA GLN A 463 8.37 -37.37 -11.29
C GLN A 463 7.48 -38.34 -12.07
N GLU A 464 6.53 -37.84 -12.87
CA GLU A 464 5.69 -38.67 -13.74
C GLU A 464 6.51 -39.41 -14.79
N THR A 465 7.47 -38.74 -15.42
CA THR A 465 8.37 -39.32 -16.40
C THR A 465 9.21 -40.45 -15.79
N ASP A 466 9.77 -40.23 -14.59
CA ASP A 466 10.55 -41.24 -13.89
C ASP A 466 9.70 -42.41 -13.40
N ALA A 467 8.47 -42.15 -12.96
CA ALA A 467 7.53 -43.20 -12.58
C ALA A 467 7.13 -44.07 -13.81
N SER A 468 6.94 -43.45 -14.97
CA SER A 468 6.64 -44.18 -16.22
C SER A 468 7.82 -45.05 -16.67
N LYS A 469 9.05 -44.53 -16.61
CA LYS A 469 10.30 -45.31 -16.94
C LYS A 469 10.50 -46.50 -15.99
N ARG A 470 10.20 -46.35 -14.69
CA ARG A 470 10.25 -47.44 -13.71
C ARG A 470 9.20 -48.53 -13.99
N ARG A 471 8.00 -48.16 -14.46
CA ARG A 471 6.95 -49.12 -14.84
C ARG A 471 7.35 -49.93 -16.09
N VAL A 472 7.97 -49.26 -17.07
CA VAL A 472 8.46 -49.95 -18.29
C VAL A 472 9.62 -50.92 -17.99
N ARG A 473 10.52 -50.59 -17.06
CA ARG A 473 11.63 -51.46 -16.63
C ARG A 473 11.20 -52.67 -15.79
N LYS A 474 9.99 -52.65 -15.24
CA LYS A 474 9.44 -53.79 -14.45
C LYS A 474 8.56 -54.75 -15.27
N ARG A 475 8.31 -54.42 -16.53
CA ARG A 475 7.73 -55.33 -17.56
C ARG A 475 8.84 -55.95 -18.42
#